data_3c3af33e6fa1194a11a5d97f98c91cce
#
_entry.id   3c3af33e6fa1194a11a5d97f98c91cce
#
_cell.length_a   1.000
_cell.length_b   1.000
_cell.length_c   1.000
_cell.angle_alpha   90.00
_cell.angle_beta   90.00
_cell.angle_gamma   90.00
#
_symmetry.space_group_name_H-M   'P 1'
#
loop_
_entity.id
_entity.type
_entity.pdbx_description
1 polymer ?
#
loop_
_entity_poly.entity_id
_entity_poly.type
_entity_poly.pdbx_seq_one_letter_code
_entity_poly.pdbx_strand_id
1 'polypeptide(L)'
;MFCLTLTLAAHGWGAGKLTAPELIALAKAHGPELRAGIEATFDAKDLKEGTAWAGQGPEFFFAVEAATAPTLVVDEQPGLPMEALPGSQLWFGIAYVMPVGRLHQFHYVVNGADFGGRLDMPAFGPLSYLQPGVPGGKLSEKLIHTSKIYDGMKSEYWIYVPAQYDPATPVAVMVFQDGGGYIDRTGNNPVLNAVDNLIAQKKIPVMICVFINPGDIADAPGTPTYKAVKGHADRWGRTLKDAMRSTLYDTVSDRYVRFLRDEVLAEVGAKYNLRKDGYSHAITGASSGGICSFNAAWQMPNEFSRVLSLIGSFTSIQWKEDPAVAEGGQDYPDKILREPKRNLRVWLQDGANDMENPRWGSWPLANIRMANALKTRDYDFHFSFGKGTHNGGQGAAEFPEEMVWLWRDYDAAKTAQEYVPDPTEKGKPFFRVSSLNRDEQ
;
A
#
# COMPACT_ATOMS: atom_id res chain seq x y z
N MET A 1 -7.49 2.60 45.36
CA MET A 1 -6.08 2.98 45.33
C MET A 1 -5.27 1.70 45.31
N PHE A 2 -5.08 1.08 44.17
CA PHE A 2 -4.27 -0.13 43.98
C PHE A 2 -3.03 0.27 43.19
N CYS A 3 -1.91 0.24 43.89
CA CYS A 3 -0.60 0.52 43.31
C CYS A 3 -0.12 -0.79 42.65
N LEU A 4 -0.12 -0.87 41.31
CA LEU A 4 0.54 -1.93 40.59
C LEU A 4 2.04 -1.60 40.52
N THR A 5 2.82 -2.19 41.37
CA THR A 5 4.27 -2.24 41.26
C THR A 5 4.64 -3.26 40.19
N LEU A 6 5.02 -2.77 38.97
CA LEU A 6 5.70 -3.59 37.96
C LEU A 6 7.11 -3.91 38.49
N THR A 7 7.31 -5.12 38.97
CA THR A 7 8.64 -5.70 39.17
C THR A 7 9.20 -6.10 37.80
N LEU A 8 10.13 -5.32 37.28
CA LEU A 8 10.98 -5.69 36.13
C LEU A 8 11.92 -6.82 36.61
N ALA A 9 11.61 -8.05 36.24
CA ALA A 9 12.53 -9.17 36.37
C ALA A 9 13.63 -9.01 35.30
N ALA A 10 14.87 -8.85 35.76
CA ALA A 10 16.06 -8.85 34.93
C ALA A 10 16.27 -10.23 34.29
N HIS A 11 15.73 -10.46 33.12
CA HIS A 11 16.09 -11.58 32.27
C HIS A 11 17.11 -11.07 31.23
N GLY A 12 18.22 -11.80 31.10
CA GLY A 12 19.27 -11.50 30.12
C GLY A 12 18.70 -11.52 28.72
N TRP A 13 18.55 -10.35 28.13
CA TRP A 13 18.01 -10.12 26.81
C TRP A 13 19.10 -10.32 25.77
N GLY A 14 18.96 -11.30 24.89
CA GLY A 14 19.46 -11.19 23.55
C GLY A 14 18.64 -10.07 22.90
N ALA A 15 19.29 -8.96 22.53
CA ALA A 15 18.66 -7.73 22.13
C ALA A 15 17.82 -7.92 20.86
N GLY A 16 16.50 -8.14 20.98
CA GLY A 16 15.53 -7.99 19.90
C GLY A 16 15.22 -6.50 19.67
N LYS A 17 14.74 -6.17 18.45
CA LYS A 17 14.28 -4.81 18.13
C LYS A 17 13.17 -4.39 19.10
N LEU A 18 13.32 -3.20 19.68
CA LEU A 18 12.30 -2.61 20.54
C LEU A 18 11.20 -1.95 19.71
N THR A 19 9.99 -1.96 20.23
CA THR A 19 8.86 -1.20 19.66
C THR A 19 8.97 0.29 20.00
N ALA A 20 8.24 1.14 19.27
CA ALA A 20 8.20 2.57 19.54
C ALA A 20 7.77 2.90 20.99
N PRO A 21 6.71 2.29 21.57
CA PRO A 21 6.36 2.51 22.97
C PRO A 21 7.46 2.12 23.97
N GLU A 22 8.20 1.03 23.72
CA GLU A 22 9.30 0.60 24.58
C GLU A 22 10.46 1.61 24.53
N LEU A 23 10.86 2.06 23.33
CA LEU A 23 11.87 3.11 23.16
C LEU A 23 11.45 4.41 23.86
N ILE A 24 10.20 4.84 23.67
CA ILE A 24 9.65 6.05 24.27
C ILE A 24 9.62 5.93 25.80
N ALA A 25 9.25 4.77 26.35
CA ALA A 25 9.25 4.54 27.78
C ALA A 25 10.67 4.61 28.38
N LEU A 26 11.66 3.99 27.71
CA LEU A 26 13.07 4.07 28.12
C LEU A 26 13.61 5.49 28.04
N ALA A 27 13.26 6.23 27.00
CA ALA A 27 13.67 7.63 26.81
C ALA A 27 13.10 8.53 27.91
N LYS A 28 11.78 8.48 28.15
CA LYS A 28 11.10 9.24 29.22
C LYS A 28 11.63 8.93 30.63
N ALA A 29 12.09 7.70 30.85
CA ALA A 29 12.69 7.28 32.11
C ALA A 29 14.19 7.59 32.24
N HIS A 30 14.83 8.09 31.17
CA HIS A 30 16.30 8.21 31.06
C HIS A 30 17.01 6.91 31.48
N GLY A 31 16.43 5.77 31.09
CA GLY A 31 16.90 4.46 31.45
C GLY A 31 18.31 4.15 30.92
N PRO A 32 19.17 3.49 31.69
CA PRO A 32 20.53 3.17 31.28
C PRO A 32 20.59 2.26 30.05
N GLU A 33 19.52 1.52 29.77
CA GLU A 33 19.40 0.63 28.62
C GLU A 33 19.01 1.35 27.31
N LEU A 34 18.68 2.64 27.35
CA LEU A 34 18.20 3.37 26.15
C LEU A 34 19.19 3.29 24.99
N ARG A 35 20.48 3.45 25.26
CA ARG A 35 21.53 3.34 24.24
C ARG A 35 21.51 1.96 23.56
N ALA A 36 21.55 0.91 24.38
CA ALA A 36 21.53 -0.46 23.87
C ALA A 36 20.23 -0.76 23.11
N GLY A 37 19.10 -0.21 23.56
CA GLY A 37 17.81 -0.30 22.88
C GLY A 37 17.81 0.36 21.51
N ILE A 38 18.38 1.57 21.38
CA ILE A 38 18.53 2.28 20.11
C ILE A 38 19.42 1.47 19.14
N GLU A 39 20.61 1.07 19.61
CA GLU A 39 21.59 0.32 18.80
C GLU A 39 21.08 -1.07 18.38
N ALA A 40 20.21 -1.70 19.17
CA ALA A 40 19.57 -2.96 18.82
C ALA A 40 18.39 -2.82 17.84
N THR A 41 17.70 -1.66 17.86
CA THR A 41 16.50 -1.43 17.06
C THR A 41 16.83 -0.90 15.68
N PHE A 42 17.78 0.02 15.58
CA PHE A 42 18.12 0.71 14.33
C PHE A 42 19.48 0.27 13.78
N ASP A 43 19.56 0.14 12.48
CA ASP A 43 20.83 -0.13 11.82
C ASP A 43 21.77 1.08 11.97
N ALA A 44 23.07 0.82 12.16
CA ALA A 44 24.07 1.87 12.28
C ALA A 44 24.11 2.83 11.07
N LYS A 45 23.72 2.33 9.89
CA LYS A 45 23.56 3.15 8.69
C LYS A 45 22.44 4.16 8.85
N ASP A 46 21.24 3.71 9.30
CA ASP A 46 20.10 4.61 9.48
C ASP A 46 20.37 5.67 10.55
N LEU A 47 21.09 5.34 11.61
CA LEU A 47 21.52 6.33 12.62
C LEU A 47 22.46 7.38 12.03
N LYS A 48 23.44 6.99 11.23
CA LYS A 48 24.41 7.88 10.57
C LYS A 48 23.78 8.73 9.45
N GLU A 49 22.86 8.15 8.70
CA GLU A 49 22.15 8.84 7.61
C GLU A 49 20.97 9.68 8.11
N GLY A 50 20.67 9.63 9.44
CA GLY A 50 19.56 10.38 10.02
C GLY A 50 18.19 9.89 9.53
N THR A 51 18.02 8.59 9.30
CA THR A 51 16.79 8.01 8.80
C THR A 51 16.09 7.07 9.79
N ALA A 52 16.62 6.96 11.02
CA ALA A 52 16.12 6.09 12.06
C ALA A 52 14.91 6.69 12.79
N TRP A 53 13.78 5.98 12.75
CA TRP A 53 12.55 6.33 13.47
C TRP A 53 11.74 5.08 13.80
N ALA A 54 10.89 5.17 14.83
CA ALA A 54 9.87 4.19 15.16
C ALA A 54 8.61 4.90 15.63
N GLY A 55 7.43 4.47 15.18
CA GLY A 55 6.17 5.12 15.53
C GLY A 55 5.06 4.12 15.85
N GLN A 56 4.15 4.54 16.72
CA GLN A 56 2.89 3.85 16.98
C GLN A 56 1.79 4.85 17.28
N GLY A 57 0.74 4.83 16.46
CA GLY A 57 -0.29 5.87 16.52
C GLY A 57 0.34 7.26 16.29
N PRO A 58 0.08 8.23 17.16
CA PRO A 58 0.67 9.57 17.05
C PRO A 58 2.05 9.73 17.70
N GLU A 59 2.55 8.75 18.45
CA GLU A 59 3.81 8.84 19.16
C GLU A 59 4.97 8.28 18.35
N PHE A 60 6.00 9.11 18.15
CA PHE A 60 7.19 8.77 17.36
C PHE A 60 8.47 8.99 18.14
N PHE A 61 9.38 8.05 18.01
CA PHE A 61 10.74 8.09 18.49
C PHE A 61 11.71 8.25 17.32
N PHE A 62 12.66 9.17 17.45
CA PHE A 62 13.69 9.46 16.46
C PHE A 62 15.07 9.30 17.08
N ALA A 63 16.03 8.82 16.29
CA ALA A 63 17.42 8.73 16.71
C ALA A 63 18.35 9.10 15.55
N VAL A 64 19.47 9.77 15.87
CA VAL A 64 20.48 10.18 14.88
C VAL A 64 21.86 10.27 15.51
N GLU A 65 22.90 9.95 14.73
CA GLU A 65 24.29 10.19 15.10
C GLU A 65 24.73 11.52 14.50
N ALA A 66 25.09 12.49 15.37
CA ALA A 66 25.57 13.81 14.94
C ALA A 66 26.63 14.36 15.89
N ALA A 67 27.61 15.09 15.34
CA ALA A 67 28.70 15.69 16.12
C ALA A 67 28.24 16.89 16.94
N THR A 68 27.16 17.57 16.52
CA THR A 68 26.55 18.73 17.18
C THR A 68 25.07 18.52 17.35
N ALA A 69 24.44 19.24 18.28
CA ALA A 69 23.02 19.13 18.58
C ALA A 69 22.16 19.33 17.32
N PRO A 70 21.40 18.29 16.90
CA PRO A 70 20.45 18.40 15.81
C PRO A 70 19.13 18.99 16.31
N THR A 71 18.37 19.59 15.39
CA THR A 71 16.97 19.96 15.59
C THR A 71 16.12 19.08 14.69
N LEU A 72 15.14 18.38 15.25
CA LEU A 72 14.19 17.57 14.50
C LEU A 72 13.08 18.45 13.90
N VAL A 73 12.84 18.35 12.62
CA VAL A 73 11.73 19.03 11.92
C VAL A 73 10.78 17.97 11.37
N VAL A 74 9.49 18.09 11.72
CA VAL A 74 8.43 17.22 11.21
C VAL A 74 7.41 18.09 10.47
N ASP A 75 7.07 17.73 9.23
CA ASP A 75 6.10 18.44 8.37
C ASP A 75 6.34 19.95 8.27
N GLU A 76 7.60 20.35 8.19
CA GLU A 76 8.00 21.77 8.13
C GLU A 76 7.53 22.62 9.34
N GLN A 77 7.14 21.97 10.44
CA GLN A 77 6.81 22.67 11.67
C GLN A 77 8.07 23.18 12.40
N PRO A 78 7.95 24.13 13.33
CA PRO A 78 9.09 24.59 14.12
C PRO A 78 9.86 23.43 14.75
N GLY A 79 11.18 23.46 14.62
CA GLY A 79 12.05 22.36 15.00
C GLY A 79 12.00 22.05 16.51
N LEU A 80 12.06 20.78 16.83
CA LEU A 80 12.11 20.25 18.18
C LEU A 80 13.57 19.96 18.57
N PRO A 81 14.02 20.40 19.76
CA PRO A 81 15.37 20.07 20.24
C PRO A 81 15.47 18.56 20.51
N MET A 82 16.63 18.00 20.23
CA MET A 82 16.93 16.61 20.56
C MET A 82 17.80 16.51 21.80
N GLU A 83 17.68 15.38 22.50
CA GLU A 83 18.44 15.10 23.72
C GLU A 83 19.69 14.30 23.38
N ALA A 84 20.82 14.68 23.97
CA ALA A 84 22.09 13.95 23.82
C ALA A 84 22.11 12.68 24.68
N LEU A 85 22.59 11.60 24.11
CA LEU A 85 22.86 10.39 24.87
C LEU A 85 24.29 10.45 25.48
N PRO A 86 24.43 10.51 26.80
CA PRO A 86 25.72 10.71 27.45
C PRO A 86 26.81 9.73 26.99
N GLY A 87 28.02 10.24 26.71
CA GLY A 87 29.16 9.45 26.28
C GLY A 87 29.06 8.88 24.85
N SER A 88 28.24 9.47 24.01
CA SER A 88 28.07 9.08 22.60
C SER A 88 27.83 10.29 21.70
N GLN A 89 27.78 10.09 20.38
CA GLN A 89 27.30 11.08 19.40
C GLN A 89 25.84 10.83 19.01
N LEU A 90 25.14 9.98 19.76
CA LEU A 90 23.72 9.72 19.53
C LEU A 90 22.85 10.77 20.18
N TRP A 91 21.84 11.17 19.43
CA TRP A 91 20.77 12.07 19.84
C TRP A 91 19.44 11.37 19.64
N PHE A 92 18.48 11.64 20.50
CA PHE A 92 17.14 11.11 20.37
C PHE A 92 16.09 12.21 20.61
N GLY A 93 14.90 11.99 20.09
CA GLY A 93 13.76 12.87 20.26
C GLY A 93 12.45 12.12 20.20
N ILE A 94 11.43 12.66 20.87
CA ILE A 94 10.07 12.16 20.83
C ILE A 94 9.17 13.24 20.25
N ALA A 95 8.35 12.90 19.27
CA ALA A 95 7.36 13.82 18.72
C ALA A 95 5.96 13.20 18.76
N TYR A 96 4.96 14.06 18.87
CA TYR A 96 3.55 13.72 18.71
C TYR A 96 3.09 14.21 17.35
N VAL A 97 2.78 13.29 16.44
CA VAL A 97 2.54 13.55 15.03
C VAL A 97 1.06 13.41 14.71
N MET A 98 0.46 14.42 14.13
CA MET A 98 -0.96 14.46 13.76
C MET A 98 -1.18 15.15 12.41
N PRO A 99 -2.24 14.75 11.67
CA PRO A 99 -3.24 13.73 12.02
C PRO A 99 -2.74 12.30 11.75
N VAL A 100 -3.20 11.32 12.53
CA VAL A 100 -2.96 9.91 12.20
C VAL A 100 -3.81 9.48 10.99
N GLY A 101 -3.45 8.35 10.36
CA GLY A 101 -4.06 7.90 9.10
C GLY A 101 -3.53 8.70 7.91
N ARG A 102 -2.35 9.27 8.01
CA ARG A 102 -1.70 10.10 6.98
C ARG A 102 -0.21 9.82 6.92
N LEU A 103 0.38 10.24 5.81
CA LEU A 103 1.81 10.25 5.63
C LEU A 103 2.40 11.58 6.12
N HIS A 104 3.51 11.50 6.82
CA HIS A 104 4.30 12.60 7.31
C HIS A 104 5.72 12.52 6.78
N GLN A 105 6.50 13.58 6.96
CA GLN A 105 7.91 13.65 6.62
C GLN A 105 8.70 14.25 7.77
N PHE A 106 9.98 13.92 7.86
CA PHE A 106 10.88 14.55 8.81
C PHE A 106 12.27 14.71 8.24
N HIS A 107 13.04 15.64 8.78
CA HIS A 107 14.46 15.81 8.60
C HIS A 107 15.07 16.43 9.86
N TYR A 108 16.39 16.53 9.87
CA TYR A 108 17.11 17.24 10.92
C TYR A 108 17.76 18.49 10.36
N VAL A 109 17.96 19.50 11.22
CA VAL A 109 18.82 20.63 10.95
C VAL A 109 20.06 20.52 11.83
N VAL A 110 21.24 20.42 11.22
CA VAL A 110 22.54 20.32 11.90
C VAL A 110 23.42 21.44 11.40
N ASN A 111 23.89 22.32 12.31
CA ASN A 111 24.69 23.49 11.95
C ASN A 111 24.04 24.40 10.89
N GLY A 112 22.70 24.48 10.89
CA GLY A 112 21.95 25.32 9.95
C GLY A 112 21.74 24.71 8.56
N ALA A 113 22.11 23.44 8.35
CA ALA A 113 21.87 22.71 7.11
C ALA A 113 20.97 21.52 7.33
N ASP A 114 20.15 21.20 6.34
CA ASP A 114 19.28 20.01 6.35
C ASP A 114 20.10 18.73 6.31
N PHE A 115 19.69 17.74 7.09
CA PHE A 115 20.37 16.46 7.21
C PHE A 115 19.39 15.31 7.40
N GLY A 116 19.57 14.23 6.66
CA GLY A 116 18.82 13.00 6.82
C GLY A 116 17.32 13.16 6.56
N GLY A 117 16.52 12.35 7.26
CA GLY A 117 15.07 12.39 7.18
C GLY A 117 14.44 11.35 6.27
N ARG A 118 13.12 11.36 6.25
CA ARG A 118 12.27 10.53 5.36
C ARG A 118 11.09 11.35 4.86
N LEU A 119 10.77 11.18 3.59
CA LEU A 119 9.56 11.74 2.98
C LEU A 119 8.32 10.86 3.24
N ASP A 120 8.53 9.62 3.66
CA ASP A 120 7.48 8.63 3.85
C ASP A 120 7.53 8.06 5.28
N MET A 121 6.84 8.74 6.18
CA MET A 121 6.67 8.34 7.58
C MET A 121 5.17 8.17 7.86
N PRO A 122 4.60 6.97 7.69
CA PRO A 122 3.18 6.76 7.92
C PRO A 122 2.84 6.79 9.42
N ALA A 123 1.87 7.64 9.79
CA ALA A 123 1.27 7.64 11.12
C ALA A 123 -0.04 6.83 11.06
N PHE A 124 -0.01 5.59 11.48
CA PHE A 124 -1.18 4.73 11.43
C PHE A 124 -2.26 5.15 12.42
N GLY A 125 -3.51 5.21 11.94
CA GLY A 125 -4.67 5.45 12.80
C GLY A 125 -5.06 4.22 13.63
N PRO A 126 -5.97 4.40 14.62
CA PRO A 126 -6.37 3.32 15.54
C PRO A 126 -6.88 2.06 14.82
N LEU A 127 -7.53 2.21 13.67
CA LEU A 127 -8.08 1.07 12.91
C LEU A 127 -7.02 0.22 12.21
N SER A 128 -5.78 0.69 12.11
CA SER A 128 -4.65 -0.09 11.61
C SER A 128 -4.06 -1.04 12.67
N TYR A 129 -4.50 -0.96 13.91
CA TYR A 129 -4.15 -1.87 15.00
C TYR A 129 -5.38 -2.68 15.41
N LEU A 130 -5.22 -3.99 15.65
CA LEU A 130 -6.34 -4.82 16.08
C LEU A 130 -6.89 -4.29 17.42
N GLN A 131 -8.18 -3.91 17.41
CA GLN A 131 -8.80 -3.29 18.56
C GLN A 131 -9.18 -4.34 19.63
N PRO A 132 -9.13 -3.98 20.94
CA PRO A 132 -9.56 -4.87 22.01
C PRO A 132 -10.98 -5.40 21.78
N GLY A 133 -11.16 -6.71 21.91
CA GLY A 133 -12.46 -7.36 21.72
C GLY A 133 -12.88 -7.61 20.28
N VAL A 134 -12.10 -7.18 19.31
CA VAL A 134 -12.32 -7.52 17.89
C VAL A 134 -11.71 -8.89 17.61
N PRO A 135 -12.51 -9.87 17.15
CA PRO A 135 -11.97 -11.17 16.80
C PRO A 135 -11.19 -11.10 15.51
N GLY A 136 -9.95 -11.57 15.51
CA GLY A 136 -9.12 -11.69 14.31
C GLY A 136 -9.56 -12.87 13.45
N GLY A 137 -9.59 -12.66 12.13
CA GLY A 137 -9.81 -13.73 11.15
C GLY A 137 -8.61 -14.66 11.01
N LYS A 138 -8.70 -15.60 10.08
CA LYS A 138 -7.68 -16.62 9.82
C LYS A 138 -7.05 -16.44 8.44
N LEU A 139 -5.73 -16.35 8.40
CA LEU A 139 -4.95 -16.43 7.18
C LEU A 139 -4.61 -17.90 6.88
N SER A 140 -4.78 -18.33 5.64
CA SER A 140 -4.36 -19.67 5.21
C SER A 140 -2.84 -19.79 5.20
N GLU A 141 -2.34 -21.02 5.17
CA GLU A 141 -1.00 -21.29 4.68
C GLU A 141 -0.86 -20.80 3.23
N LYS A 142 0.39 -20.63 2.79
CA LYS A 142 0.69 -20.31 1.40
C LYS A 142 0.18 -21.39 0.45
N LEU A 143 -0.64 -20.98 -0.51
CA LEU A 143 -1.16 -21.82 -1.57
C LEU A 143 -0.43 -21.50 -2.87
N ILE A 144 -0.38 -22.49 -3.77
CA ILE A 144 0.23 -22.33 -5.10
C ILE A 144 -0.81 -22.71 -6.14
N HIS A 145 -1.14 -21.77 -7.01
CA HIS A 145 -1.95 -22.01 -8.19
C HIS A 145 -1.05 -22.26 -9.42
N THR A 146 -1.43 -23.19 -10.28
CA THR A 146 -0.78 -23.42 -11.58
C THR A 146 -1.74 -23.03 -12.69
N SER A 147 -1.44 -21.93 -13.36
CA SER A 147 -2.31 -21.34 -14.38
C SER A 147 -2.28 -22.11 -15.69
N LYS A 148 -3.45 -22.34 -16.29
CA LYS A 148 -3.62 -22.77 -17.67
C LYS A 148 -3.63 -21.59 -18.64
N ILE A 149 -4.19 -20.44 -18.21
CA ILE A 149 -4.25 -19.19 -19.00
C ILE A 149 -2.85 -18.64 -19.29
N TYR A 150 -1.92 -18.86 -18.36
CA TYR A 150 -0.52 -18.46 -18.46
C TYR A 150 0.44 -19.64 -18.57
N ASP A 151 0.05 -20.69 -19.27
CA ASP A 151 0.92 -21.78 -19.76
C ASP A 151 1.77 -22.47 -18.67
N GLY A 152 1.18 -22.76 -17.53
CA GLY A 152 1.86 -23.42 -16.40
C GLY A 152 2.51 -22.48 -15.41
N MET A 153 2.29 -21.16 -15.52
CA MET A 153 2.72 -20.19 -14.54
C MET A 153 2.24 -20.55 -13.14
N LYS A 154 3.12 -20.47 -12.15
CA LYS A 154 2.80 -20.71 -10.75
C LYS A 154 2.73 -19.39 -10.00
N SER A 155 1.62 -19.17 -9.29
CA SER A 155 1.42 -17.99 -8.44
C SER A 155 1.20 -18.43 -6.99
N GLU A 156 1.89 -17.77 -6.07
CA GLU A 156 1.64 -17.90 -4.63
C GLU A 156 0.45 -17.04 -4.24
N TYR A 157 -0.43 -17.57 -3.38
CA TYR A 157 -1.54 -16.80 -2.85
C TYR A 157 -1.95 -17.27 -1.45
N TRP A 158 -2.67 -16.41 -0.74
CA TRP A 158 -3.21 -16.66 0.60
C TRP A 158 -4.67 -16.23 0.62
N ILE A 159 -5.44 -16.88 1.47
CA ILE A 159 -6.85 -16.59 1.69
C ILE A 159 -7.02 -16.14 3.14
N TYR A 160 -7.58 -14.96 3.34
CA TYR A 160 -7.97 -14.47 4.65
C TYR A 160 -9.48 -14.58 4.83
N VAL A 161 -9.89 -15.27 5.89
CA VAL A 161 -11.28 -15.51 6.24
C VAL A 161 -11.57 -14.75 7.55
N PRO A 162 -12.41 -13.71 7.54
CA PRO A 162 -12.72 -12.97 8.75
C PRO A 162 -13.49 -13.84 9.75
N ALA A 163 -13.40 -13.51 11.04
CA ALA A 163 -14.06 -14.28 12.10
C ALA A 163 -15.60 -14.30 11.97
N GLN A 164 -16.18 -13.32 11.28
CA GLN A 164 -17.63 -13.20 11.05
C GLN A 164 -18.12 -13.99 9.82
N TYR A 165 -17.24 -14.73 9.13
CA TYR A 165 -17.65 -15.52 7.98
C TYR A 165 -18.61 -16.65 8.39
N ASP A 166 -19.76 -16.71 7.70
CA ASP A 166 -20.73 -17.78 7.79
C ASP A 166 -20.83 -18.47 6.42
N PRO A 167 -20.53 -19.78 6.32
CA PRO A 167 -20.60 -20.51 5.05
C PRO A 167 -22.01 -20.59 4.44
N ALA A 168 -23.05 -20.35 5.23
CA ALA A 168 -24.42 -20.31 4.72
C ALA A 168 -24.73 -19.00 3.97
N THR A 169 -23.95 -17.94 4.17
CA THR A 169 -24.18 -16.60 3.62
C THR A 169 -23.10 -16.26 2.57
N PRO A 170 -23.45 -15.94 1.31
CA PRO A 170 -22.48 -15.50 0.32
C PRO A 170 -21.84 -14.17 0.73
N VAL A 171 -20.50 -14.08 0.70
CA VAL A 171 -19.75 -12.91 1.14
C VAL A 171 -19.03 -12.21 -0.01
N ALA A 172 -18.73 -10.92 0.19
CA ALA A 172 -17.94 -10.13 -0.73
C ALA A 172 -16.50 -10.67 -0.87
N VAL A 173 -15.79 -10.21 -1.89
CA VAL A 173 -14.40 -10.58 -2.16
C VAL A 173 -13.55 -9.34 -2.40
N MET A 174 -12.33 -9.35 -1.89
CA MET A 174 -11.31 -8.37 -2.27
C MET A 174 -10.01 -9.06 -2.63
N VAL A 175 -9.46 -8.73 -3.81
CA VAL A 175 -8.19 -9.27 -4.31
C VAL A 175 -7.08 -8.24 -4.17
N PHE A 176 -5.96 -8.65 -3.59
CA PHE A 176 -4.78 -7.83 -3.36
C PHE A 176 -3.63 -8.29 -4.24
N GLN A 177 -3.16 -7.42 -5.12
CA GLN A 177 -1.99 -7.67 -5.97
C GLN A 177 -0.70 -7.50 -5.15
N ASP A 178 0.37 -8.27 -5.48
CA ASP A 178 1.59 -8.36 -4.65
C ASP A 178 1.26 -8.76 -3.20
N GLY A 179 0.32 -9.68 -3.07
CA GLY A 179 -0.40 -10.01 -1.84
C GLY A 179 0.46 -10.35 -0.64
N GLY A 180 1.65 -10.93 -0.85
CA GLY A 180 2.60 -11.24 0.23
C GLY A 180 3.04 -10.01 1.04
N GLY A 181 2.91 -8.80 0.50
CA GLY A 181 3.20 -7.55 1.20
C GLY A 181 2.11 -7.08 2.18
N TYR A 182 0.95 -7.76 2.24
CA TYR A 182 -0.21 -7.34 3.03
C TYR A 182 -0.62 -8.34 4.12
N ILE A 183 0.06 -9.47 4.24
CA ILE A 183 -0.34 -10.57 5.13
C ILE A 183 0.22 -10.48 6.55
N ASP A 184 1.15 -9.55 6.80
CA ASP A 184 1.73 -9.32 8.13
C ASP A 184 0.95 -8.23 8.89
N ARG A 185 0.38 -8.60 10.04
CA ARG A 185 -0.38 -7.68 10.90
C ARG A 185 0.46 -6.58 11.55
N THR A 186 1.77 -6.80 11.63
CA THR A 186 2.75 -5.89 12.26
C THR A 186 3.67 -5.23 11.24
N GLY A 187 3.50 -5.59 9.97
CA GLY A 187 4.28 -5.06 8.86
C GLY A 187 3.87 -3.64 8.44
N ASN A 188 4.49 -3.18 7.36
CA ASN A 188 4.26 -1.84 6.82
C ASN A 188 2.86 -1.63 6.22
N ASN A 189 2.09 -2.70 6.03
CA ASN A 189 0.73 -2.67 5.51
C ASN A 189 -0.21 -3.47 6.42
N PRO A 190 -0.69 -2.92 7.55
CA PRO A 190 -1.48 -3.64 8.55
C PRO A 190 -2.94 -3.86 8.12
N VAL A 191 -3.15 -4.30 6.88
CA VAL A 191 -4.45 -4.48 6.21
C VAL A 191 -5.36 -5.41 6.98
N LEU A 192 -4.84 -6.54 7.50
CA LEU A 192 -5.65 -7.53 8.19
C LEU A 192 -6.30 -6.96 9.46
N ASN A 193 -5.60 -6.07 10.17
CA ASN A 193 -6.15 -5.40 11.34
C ASN A 193 -7.29 -4.45 10.95
N ALA A 194 -7.09 -3.66 9.89
CA ALA A 194 -8.10 -2.75 9.38
C ALA A 194 -9.37 -3.49 8.92
N VAL A 195 -9.20 -4.59 8.20
CA VAL A 195 -10.31 -5.43 7.72
C VAL A 195 -11.13 -5.98 8.91
N ASP A 196 -10.47 -6.56 9.92
CA ASP A 196 -11.16 -7.08 11.11
C ASP A 196 -11.93 -5.99 11.86
N ASN A 197 -11.27 -4.85 12.11
CA ASN A 197 -11.88 -3.72 12.82
C ASN A 197 -13.10 -3.16 12.07
N LEU A 198 -12.97 -2.97 10.76
CA LEU A 198 -14.03 -2.38 9.94
C LEU A 198 -15.21 -3.32 9.77
N ILE A 199 -14.99 -4.63 9.62
CA ILE A 199 -16.07 -5.64 9.59
C ILE A 199 -16.80 -5.68 10.95
N ALA A 200 -16.04 -5.71 12.07
CA ALA A 200 -16.63 -5.70 13.40
C ALA A 200 -17.48 -4.44 13.66
N GLN A 201 -17.05 -3.29 13.12
CA GLN A 201 -17.79 -2.02 13.18
C GLN A 201 -18.92 -1.91 12.14
N LYS A 202 -19.10 -2.92 11.27
CA LYS A 202 -20.07 -2.92 10.17
C LYS A 202 -19.90 -1.74 9.19
N LYS A 203 -18.66 -1.24 9.05
CA LYS A 203 -18.32 -0.18 8.10
C LYS A 203 -18.03 -0.69 6.70
N ILE A 204 -17.63 -1.97 6.61
CA ILE A 204 -17.47 -2.71 5.37
C ILE A 204 -18.20 -4.06 5.49
N PRO A 205 -18.57 -4.71 4.38
CA PRO A 205 -19.19 -6.03 4.43
C PRO A 205 -18.22 -7.11 4.96
N VAL A 206 -18.78 -8.22 5.42
CA VAL A 206 -18.00 -9.44 5.61
C VAL A 206 -17.46 -9.87 4.24
N MET A 207 -16.15 -10.03 4.13
CA MET A 207 -15.50 -10.36 2.87
C MET A 207 -14.33 -11.33 3.05
N ILE A 208 -14.11 -12.17 2.07
CA ILE A 208 -12.88 -12.95 1.95
C ILE A 208 -11.85 -12.11 1.18
N CYS A 209 -10.64 -12.00 1.74
CA CYS A 209 -9.53 -11.35 1.04
C CYS A 209 -8.61 -12.42 0.42
N VAL A 210 -8.26 -12.22 -0.84
CA VAL A 210 -7.33 -13.07 -1.59
C VAL A 210 -6.07 -12.26 -1.88
N PHE A 211 -4.96 -12.68 -1.31
CA PHE A 211 -3.65 -12.05 -1.45
C PHE A 211 -2.84 -12.85 -2.46
N ILE A 212 -2.57 -12.30 -3.64
CA ILE A 212 -1.90 -13.03 -4.71
C ILE A 212 -0.62 -12.31 -5.16
N ASN A 213 0.46 -13.07 -5.28
CA ASN A 213 1.70 -12.60 -5.87
C ASN A 213 1.70 -12.78 -7.40
N PRO A 214 2.47 -11.98 -8.14
CA PRO A 214 2.75 -12.28 -9.54
C PRO A 214 3.26 -13.70 -9.68
N GLY A 215 2.86 -14.34 -10.74
CA GLY A 215 3.30 -15.68 -11.00
C GLY A 215 4.66 -15.76 -11.68
N ASP A 216 5.08 -16.98 -11.85
CA ASP A 216 6.36 -17.37 -12.43
C ASP A 216 6.19 -18.60 -13.32
N ILE A 217 6.89 -18.65 -14.44
CA ILE A 217 6.91 -19.83 -15.31
C ILE A 217 7.91 -20.83 -14.75
N ALA A 218 7.45 -22.07 -14.54
CA ALA A 218 8.31 -23.13 -14.03
C ALA A 218 9.45 -23.42 -15.00
N ASP A 219 10.67 -23.28 -14.51
CA ASP A 219 11.87 -23.60 -15.22
C ASP A 219 12.21 -25.08 -15.15
N ALA A 220 13.24 -25.47 -15.89
CA ALA A 220 13.85 -26.78 -15.75
C ALA A 220 14.26 -27.03 -14.28
N PRO A 221 14.18 -28.27 -13.77
CA PRO A 221 14.53 -28.59 -12.39
C PRO A 221 15.91 -28.05 -11.99
N GLY A 222 15.98 -27.35 -10.86
CA GLY A 222 17.21 -26.78 -10.32
C GLY A 222 17.59 -25.40 -10.87
N THR A 223 16.76 -24.78 -11.70
CA THR A 223 17.00 -23.46 -12.25
C THR A 223 16.25 -22.39 -11.42
N PRO A 224 16.89 -21.29 -11.02
CA PRO A 224 16.20 -20.20 -10.34
C PRO A 224 15.12 -19.63 -11.24
N THR A 225 13.93 -19.58 -10.75
CA THR A 225 12.68 -19.38 -11.48
C THR A 225 12.74 -18.19 -12.44
N TYR A 226 13.20 -17.06 -12.07
CA TYR A 226 13.14 -15.86 -12.90
C TYR A 226 14.43 -15.51 -13.65
N LYS A 227 15.52 -16.21 -13.35
CA LYS A 227 16.85 -15.86 -13.90
C LYS A 227 17.25 -16.72 -15.08
N ALA A 228 16.56 -17.81 -15.32
CA ALA A 228 17.06 -18.88 -16.16
C ALA A 228 16.37 -19.03 -17.52
N VAL A 229 15.22 -18.41 -17.73
CA VAL A 229 14.53 -18.52 -19.01
C VAL A 229 15.14 -17.54 -19.99
N LYS A 230 16.02 -18.07 -20.82
CA LYS A 230 16.69 -17.30 -21.88
C LYS A 230 15.68 -16.70 -22.85
N GLY A 231 15.77 -15.38 -23.08
CA GLY A 231 14.94 -14.67 -24.05
C GLY A 231 13.64 -14.09 -23.49
N HIS A 232 13.37 -14.22 -22.17
CA HIS A 232 12.22 -13.62 -21.52
C HIS A 232 12.51 -12.29 -20.81
N ALA A 233 13.66 -11.67 -21.06
CA ALA A 233 13.86 -10.28 -20.71
C ALA A 233 12.95 -9.42 -21.60
N ASP A 234 12.28 -8.44 -20.98
CA ASP A 234 11.49 -7.50 -21.76
C ASP A 234 12.41 -6.58 -22.61
N ARG A 235 11.82 -5.76 -23.48
CA ARG A 235 12.55 -4.83 -24.34
C ARG A 235 13.45 -3.82 -23.61
N TRP A 236 13.30 -3.69 -22.29
CA TRP A 236 14.10 -2.83 -21.43
C TRP A 236 15.22 -3.58 -20.70
N GLY A 237 15.41 -4.86 -20.99
CA GLY A 237 16.47 -5.67 -20.40
C GLY A 237 16.23 -6.10 -18.95
N ARG A 238 14.95 -6.10 -18.49
CA ARG A 238 14.59 -6.60 -17.17
C ARG A 238 14.71 -8.13 -17.11
N THR A 239 14.88 -8.66 -15.91
CA THR A 239 14.88 -10.12 -15.67
C THR A 239 13.51 -10.73 -15.96
N LEU A 240 13.43 -12.05 -16.13
CA LEU A 240 12.14 -12.73 -16.33
C LEU A 240 11.14 -12.43 -15.20
N LYS A 241 11.61 -12.37 -13.97
CA LYS A 241 10.78 -12.01 -12.81
C LYS A 241 10.10 -10.65 -13.01
N ASP A 242 10.86 -9.62 -13.33
CA ASP A 242 10.33 -8.29 -13.56
C ASP A 242 9.44 -8.27 -14.80
N ALA A 243 9.82 -9.00 -15.85
CA ALA A 243 9.04 -9.13 -17.07
C ALA A 243 7.70 -9.82 -16.81
N MET A 244 7.65 -10.89 -15.99
CA MET A 244 6.40 -11.58 -15.66
C MET A 244 5.47 -10.70 -14.85
N ARG A 245 5.95 -10.02 -13.81
CA ARG A 245 5.11 -9.07 -13.05
C ARG A 245 4.57 -7.98 -13.95
N SER A 246 5.40 -7.37 -14.75
CA SER A 246 4.99 -6.33 -15.67
C SER A 246 4.10 -6.88 -16.81
N THR A 247 4.40 -8.08 -17.32
CA THR A 247 3.54 -8.75 -18.32
C THR A 247 2.14 -9.03 -17.79
N LEU A 248 2.03 -9.42 -16.51
CA LEU A 248 0.76 -9.68 -15.87
C LEU A 248 -0.01 -8.38 -15.58
N TYR A 249 0.69 -7.39 -15.04
CA TYR A 249 0.07 -6.23 -14.41
C TYR A 249 -0.02 -4.99 -15.31
N ASP A 250 1.03 -4.72 -16.11
CA ASP A 250 1.07 -3.50 -16.94
C ASP A 250 0.50 -3.72 -18.36
N THR A 251 0.16 -4.96 -18.73
CA THR A 251 -0.43 -5.25 -20.03
C THR A 251 -1.91 -4.92 -20.03
N VAL A 252 -2.32 -4.04 -20.94
CA VAL A 252 -3.73 -3.65 -21.11
C VAL A 252 -4.46 -4.74 -21.91
N SER A 253 -5.04 -5.69 -21.21
CA SER A 253 -5.83 -6.80 -21.77
C SER A 253 -6.73 -7.43 -20.70
N ASP A 254 -7.64 -8.32 -21.15
CA ASP A 254 -8.53 -9.08 -20.26
C ASP A 254 -7.88 -10.36 -19.70
N ARG A 255 -6.66 -10.71 -20.14
CA ARG A 255 -6.02 -11.99 -19.81
C ARG A 255 -5.88 -12.20 -18.32
N TYR A 256 -5.43 -11.16 -17.60
CA TYR A 256 -5.20 -11.24 -16.16
C TYR A 256 -6.51 -11.35 -15.36
N VAL A 257 -7.53 -10.60 -15.71
CA VAL A 257 -8.82 -10.71 -15.02
C VAL A 257 -9.50 -12.05 -15.29
N ARG A 258 -9.33 -12.64 -16.48
CA ARG A 258 -9.77 -14.03 -16.76
C ARG A 258 -9.02 -15.03 -15.88
N PHE A 259 -7.71 -14.86 -15.71
CA PHE A 259 -6.92 -15.68 -14.80
C PHE A 259 -7.46 -15.60 -13.36
N LEU A 260 -7.75 -14.40 -12.86
CA LEU A 260 -8.33 -14.24 -11.53
C LEU A 260 -9.71 -14.92 -11.44
N ARG A 261 -10.61 -14.65 -12.38
CA ARG A 261 -11.98 -15.16 -12.37
C ARG A 261 -12.06 -16.68 -12.55
N ASP A 262 -11.43 -17.17 -13.63
CA ASP A 262 -11.65 -18.55 -14.11
C ASP A 262 -10.78 -19.57 -13.36
N GLU A 263 -9.70 -19.12 -12.73
CA GLU A 263 -8.75 -20.01 -12.06
C GLU A 263 -8.70 -19.73 -10.55
N VAL A 264 -8.19 -18.57 -10.13
CA VAL A 264 -7.95 -18.29 -8.71
C VAL A 264 -9.25 -18.20 -7.90
N LEU A 265 -10.19 -17.36 -8.34
CA LEU A 265 -11.47 -17.20 -7.64
C LEU A 265 -12.37 -18.42 -7.77
N ALA A 266 -12.21 -19.22 -8.83
CA ALA A 266 -12.87 -20.52 -8.94
C ALA A 266 -12.38 -21.52 -7.87
N GLU A 267 -11.06 -21.56 -7.60
CA GLU A 267 -10.50 -22.38 -6.51
C GLU A 267 -10.95 -21.90 -5.11
N VAL A 268 -10.99 -20.58 -4.90
CA VAL A 268 -11.46 -20.00 -3.64
C VAL A 268 -12.96 -20.27 -3.45
N GLY A 269 -13.76 -20.07 -4.50
CA GLY A 269 -15.20 -20.30 -4.49
C GLY A 269 -15.60 -21.77 -4.33
N ALA A 270 -14.71 -22.72 -4.64
CA ALA A 270 -14.93 -24.13 -4.33
C ALA A 270 -14.84 -24.44 -2.83
N LYS A 271 -14.19 -23.56 -2.04
CA LYS A 271 -13.99 -23.72 -0.60
C LYS A 271 -14.89 -22.81 0.24
N TYR A 272 -15.26 -21.66 -0.31
CA TYR A 272 -15.97 -20.60 0.40
C TYR A 272 -17.15 -20.10 -0.40
N ASN A 273 -18.21 -19.72 0.30
CA ASN A 273 -19.44 -19.20 -0.32
C ASN A 273 -19.24 -17.71 -0.70
N LEU A 274 -18.79 -17.50 -1.94
CA LEU A 274 -18.53 -16.17 -2.48
C LEU A 274 -19.71 -15.64 -3.28
N ARG A 275 -19.94 -14.34 -3.21
CA ARG A 275 -20.77 -13.64 -4.20
C ARG A 275 -20.12 -13.72 -5.57
N LYS A 276 -20.92 -13.60 -6.63
CA LYS A 276 -20.47 -13.76 -8.03
C LYS A 276 -20.69 -12.50 -8.86
N ASP A 277 -21.12 -11.44 -8.24
CA ASP A 277 -21.41 -10.17 -8.91
C ASP A 277 -20.26 -9.17 -8.68
N GLY A 278 -19.92 -8.37 -9.70
CA GLY A 278 -18.85 -7.37 -9.62
C GLY A 278 -19.13 -6.27 -8.60
N TYR A 279 -20.40 -6.04 -8.24
CA TYR A 279 -20.79 -5.12 -7.17
C TYR A 279 -20.21 -5.52 -5.81
N SER A 280 -20.03 -6.82 -5.59
CA SER A 280 -19.50 -7.40 -4.35
C SER A 280 -18.01 -7.73 -4.44
N HIS A 281 -17.34 -7.40 -5.54
CA HIS A 281 -15.92 -7.65 -5.72
C HIS A 281 -15.11 -6.35 -5.79
N ALA A 282 -14.02 -6.31 -5.01
CA ALA A 282 -13.03 -5.24 -5.01
C ALA A 282 -11.65 -5.79 -5.40
N ILE A 283 -10.81 -4.92 -5.94
CA ILE A 283 -9.45 -5.25 -6.32
C ILE A 283 -8.51 -4.08 -6.01
N THR A 284 -7.31 -4.38 -5.52
CA THR A 284 -6.31 -3.38 -5.14
C THR A 284 -4.88 -3.82 -5.44
N GLY A 285 -4.02 -2.86 -5.56
CA GLY A 285 -2.58 -3.04 -5.65
C GLY A 285 -1.85 -1.70 -5.79
N ALA A 286 -0.53 -1.76 -5.66
CA ALA A 286 0.34 -0.60 -5.76
C ALA A 286 1.23 -0.66 -7.02
N SER A 287 1.55 0.48 -7.60
CA SER A 287 2.42 0.60 -8.78
C SER A 287 1.84 -0.17 -9.98
N SER A 288 2.57 -1.14 -10.53
CA SER A 288 2.02 -2.05 -11.55
C SER A 288 0.77 -2.79 -11.04
N GLY A 289 0.68 -3.11 -9.74
CA GLY A 289 -0.53 -3.67 -9.13
C GLY A 289 -1.71 -2.69 -9.16
N GLY A 290 -1.46 -1.38 -9.11
CA GLY A 290 -2.47 -0.33 -9.18
C GLY A 290 -3.12 -0.26 -10.57
N ILE A 291 -2.32 -0.22 -11.64
CA ILE A 291 -2.85 -0.29 -13.00
C ILE A 291 -3.51 -1.64 -13.27
N CYS A 292 -2.94 -2.74 -12.79
CA CYS A 292 -3.53 -4.07 -12.90
C CYS A 292 -4.96 -4.11 -12.35
N SER A 293 -5.15 -3.54 -11.16
CA SER A 293 -6.45 -3.47 -10.49
C SER A 293 -7.45 -2.66 -11.29
N PHE A 294 -7.03 -1.50 -11.81
CA PHE A 294 -7.90 -0.69 -12.67
C PHE A 294 -8.20 -1.40 -13.99
N ASN A 295 -7.18 -1.98 -14.65
CA ASN A 295 -7.35 -2.73 -15.90
C ASN A 295 -8.31 -3.91 -15.73
N ALA A 296 -8.22 -4.68 -14.66
CA ALA A 296 -9.11 -5.80 -14.40
C ALA A 296 -10.59 -5.36 -14.35
N ALA A 297 -10.88 -4.29 -13.61
CA ALA A 297 -12.22 -3.74 -13.52
C ALA A 297 -12.67 -3.07 -14.83
N TRP A 298 -11.76 -2.43 -15.56
CA TRP A 298 -12.04 -1.83 -16.86
C TRP A 298 -12.43 -2.87 -17.90
N GLN A 299 -11.71 -3.98 -17.97
CA GLN A 299 -11.98 -5.06 -18.92
C GLN A 299 -13.23 -5.86 -18.57
N MET A 300 -13.46 -6.12 -17.27
CA MET A 300 -14.59 -6.92 -16.79
C MET A 300 -15.29 -6.27 -15.59
N PRO A 301 -16.07 -5.19 -15.82
CA PRO A 301 -16.76 -4.48 -14.72
C PRO A 301 -17.83 -5.32 -14.02
N ASN A 302 -18.28 -6.41 -14.65
CA ASN A 302 -19.18 -7.37 -14.02
C ASN A 302 -18.48 -8.37 -13.08
N GLU A 303 -17.14 -8.41 -13.12
CA GLU A 303 -16.32 -9.21 -12.19
C GLU A 303 -15.75 -8.35 -11.06
N PHE A 304 -15.32 -7.13 -11.37
CA PHE A 304 -14.81 -6.18 -10.39
C PHE A 304 -15.34 -4.80 -10.70
N SER A 305 -15.99 -4.16 -9.74
CA SER A 305 -16.50 -2.80 -9.93
C SER A 305 -15.95 -1.78 -8.91
N ARG A 306 -15.18 -2.24 -7.91
CA ARG A 306 -14.57 -1.44 -6.87
C ARG A 306 -13.05 -1.55 -6.94
N VAL A 307 -12.38 -0.40 -7.11
CA VAL A 307 -10.94 -0.34 -7.36
C VAL A 307 -10.25 0.57 -6.37
N LEU A 308 -9.18 0.06 -5.73
CA LEU A 308 -8.16 0.89 -5.10
C LEU A 308 -6.88 0.78 -5.94
N SER A 309 -6.45 1.88 -6.53
CA SER A 309 -5.21 1.97 -7.30
C SER A 309 -4.25 2.91 -6.59
N LEU A 310 -3.22 2.33 -5.97
CA LEU A 310 -2.24 3.05 -5.18
C LEU A 310 -0.98 3.27 -6.01
N ILE A 311 -0.49 4.51 -6.11
CA ILE A 311 0.69 4.88 -6.91
C ILE A 311 0.70 4.20 -8.28
N GLY A 312 -0.45 4.20 -8.97
CA GLY A 312 -0.71 3.38 -10.14
C GLY A 312 0.21 3.71 -11.33
N SER A 313 0.78 2.68 -11.96
CA SER A 313 1.69 2.82 -13.11
C SER A 313 0.93 3.10 -14.41
N PHE A 314 0.15 4.18 -14.47
CA PHE A 314 -0.51 4.63 -15.71
C PHE A 314 0.49 5.29 -16.67
N THR A 315 1.62 4.63 -16.84
CA THR A 315 2.80 5.06 -17.58
C THR A 315 3.11 4.11 -18.74
N SER A 316 4.17 4.37 -19.51
CA SER A 316 4.47 3.60 -20.73
C SER A 316 5.21 2.28 -20.52
N ILE A 317 5.14 1.69 -19.31
CA ILE A 317 5.62 0.33 -19.09
C ILE A 317 4.83 -0.64 -19.98
N GLN A 318 5.51 -1.59 -20.65
CA GLN A 318 4.96 -2.53 -21.64
C GLN A 318 4.37 -1.89 -22.93
N TRP A 319 4.41 -0.56 -23.05
CA TRP A 319 4.01 0.06 -24.31
C TRP A 319 4.95 -0.38 -25.45
N LYS A 320 4.36 -0.75 -26.58
CA LYS A 320 5.07 -1.13 -27.82
C LYS A 320 4.75 -0.11 -28.88
N GLU A 321 5.78 0.33 -29.61
CA GLU A 321 5.64 1.24 -30.76
C GLU A 321 5.01 0.57 -32.00
N ASP A 322 4.40 -0.59 -31.82
CA ASP A 322 3.69 -1.31 -32.88
C ASP A 322 2.21 -0.90 -32.84
N PRO A 323 1.70 -0.26 -33.92
CA PRO A 323 0.31 0.14 -34.00
C PRO A 323 -0.69 -1.00 -33.83
N ALA A 324 -0.29 -2.25 -34.09
CA ALA A 324 -1.13 -3.44 -33.91
C ALA A 324 -1.22 -3.91 -32.44
N VAL A 325 -0.38 -3.39 -31.53
CA VAL A 325 -0.26 -3.86 -30.14
C VAL A 325 -0.19 -2.70 -29.13
N ALA A 326 -0.66 -1.54 -29.49
CA ALA A 326 -0.19 -0.25 -29.02
C ALA A 326 -0.87 0.31 -27.77
N GLU A 327 -1.54 -0.47 -26.93
CA GLU A 327 -2.11 0.07 -25.69
C GLU A 327 -1.20 -0.22 -24.51
N GLY A 328 -0.83 0.84 -23.77
CA GLY A 328 -0.14 0.79 -22.50
C GLY A 328 -0.91 1.51 -21.41
N GLY A 329 -0.37 1.56 -20.22
CA GLY A 329 -0.99 2.25 -19.08
C GLY A 329 -1.24 3.74 -19.34
N GLN A 330 -0.36 4.39 -20.09
CA GLN A 330 -0.46 5.81 -20.45
C GLN A 330 -1.68 6.14 -21.32
N ASP A 331 -2.32 5.15 -21.96
CA ASP A 331 -3.47 5.35 -22.83
C ASP A 331 -4.80 5.40 -22.07
N TYR A 332 -4.81 5.02 -20.79
CA TYR A 332 -6.04 4.96 -19.99
C TYR A 332 -6.78 6.28 -19.85
N PRO A 333 -6.13 7.44 -19.63
CA PRO A 333 -6.86 8.70 -19.60
C PRO A 333 -7.67 8.94 -20.88
N ASP A 334 -7.07 8.67 -22.03
CA ASP A 334 -7.73 8.85 -23.34
C ASP A 334 -8.77 7.75 -23.63
N LYS A 335 -8.54 6.51 -23.17
CA LYS A 335 -9.54 5.42 -23.24
C LYS A 335 -10.80 5.77 -22.44
N ILE A 336 -10.64 6.28 -21.22
CA ILE A 336 -11.74 6.71 -20.36
C ILE A 336 -12.59 7.78 -21.06
N LEU A 337 -11.94 8.71 -21.76
CA LEU A 337 -12.64 9.79 -22.48
C LEU A 337 -13.39 9.30 -23.73
N ARG A 338 -12.83 8.32 -24.45
CA ARG A 338 -13.35 7.87 -25.75
C ARG A 338 -14.32 6.70 -25.67
N GLU A 339 -14.09 5.77 -24.75
CA GLU A 339 -14.88 4.56 -24.67
C GLU A 339 -16.18 4.74 -23.86
N PRO A 340 -17.15 3.83 -24.01
CA PRO A 340 -18.35 3.83 -23.17
C PRO A 340 -18.00 3.78 -21.69
N LYS A 341 -18.69 4.60 -20.90
CA LYS A 341 -18.52 4.63 -19.43
C LYS A 341 -18.82 3.25 -18.85
N ARG A 342 -17.93 2.78 -18.00
CA ARG A 342 -18.11 1.57 -17.19
C ARG A 342 -18.62 1.93 -15.82
N ASN A 343 -19.41 1.07 -15.22
CA ASN A 343 -19.93 1.30 -13.87
C ASN A 343 -18.90 0.89 -12.83
N LEU A 344 -17.97 1.79 -12.52
CA LEU A 344 -16.85 1.59 -11.60
C LEU A 344 -16.86 2.65 -10.49
N ARG A 345 -16.44 2.23 -9.30
CA ARG A 345 -16.07 3.08 -8.17
C ARG A 345 -14.55 2.98 -7.98
N VAL A 346 -13.84 4.10 -8.04
CA VAL A 346 -12.39 4.13 -8.13
C VAL A 346 -11.79 5.06 -7.08
N TRP A 347 -10.93 4.52 -6.21
CA TRP A 347 -10.02 5.31 -5.42
C TRP A 347 -8.65 5.30 -6.09
N LEU A 348 -8.11 6.48 -6.37
CA LEU A 348 -6.74 6.68 -6.80
C LEU A 348 -5.96 7.32 -5.64
N GLN A 349 -4.73 6.87 -5.42
CA GLN A 349 -3.79 7.51 -4.49
C GLN A 349 -2.45 7.68 -5.18
N ASP A 350 -1.83 8.84 -5.00
CA ASP A 350 -0.45 9.12 -5.46
C ASP A 350 0.18 10.25 -4.66
N GLY A 351 1.47 10.50 -4.85
CA GLY A 351 2.22 11.54 -4.17
C GLY A 351 3.07 12.40 -5.10
N ALA A 352 3.29 13.66 -4.70
CA ALA A 352 4.04 14.64 -5.48
C ALA A 352 5.54 14.28 -5.65
N ASN A 353 6.08 13.45 -4.75
CA ASN A 353 7.46 12.95 -4.82
C ASN A 353 7.54 11.52 -5.37
N ASP A 354 6.49 11.05 -6.05
CA ASP A 354 6.50 9.76 -6.71
C ASP A 354 7.46 9.77 -7.91
N MET A 355 7.68 8.60 -8.48
CA MET A 355 8.71 8.32 -9.48
C MET A 355 8.52 9.14 -10.75
N GLU A 356 9.61 9.72 -11.20
CA GLU A 356 9.74 10.27 -12.54
C GLU A 356 10.82 9.50 -13.30
N ASN A 357 10.48 9.04 -14.49
CA ASN A 357 11.39 8.25 -15.31
C ASN A 357 11.36 8.77 -16.76
N PRO A 358 12.53 9.17 -17.32
CA PRO A 358 12.58 9.69 -18.69
C PRO A 358 12.07 8.73 -19.76
N ARG A 359 12.08 7.42 -19.47
CA ARG A 359 11.66 6.38 -20.39
C ARG A 359 10.18 6.03 -20.28
N TRP A 360 9.64 6.02 -19.05
CA TRP A 360 8.28 5.52 -18.78
C TRP A 360 7.29 6.63 -18.45
N GLY A 361 7.77 7.81 -18.08
CA GLY A 361 6.95 8.96 -17.73
C GLY A 361 6.92 9.26 -16.23
N SER A 362 6.07 10.20 -15.86
CA SER A 362 5.86 10.69 -14.49
C SER A 362 4.62 10.04 -13.89
N TRP A 363 4.76 9.36 -12.76
CA TRP A 363 3.62 8.79 -12.02
C TRP A 363 2.67 9.85 -11.51
N PRO A 364 3.12 10.94 -10.88
CA PRO A 364 2.23 12.01 -10.43
C PRO A 364 1.38 12.60 -11.57
N LEU A 365 2.00 12.91 -12.70
CA LEU A 365 1.28 13.47 -13.84
C LEU A 365 0.31 12.46 -14.46
N ALA A 366 0.69 11.19 -14.52
CA ALA A 366 -0.17 10.12 -15.05
C ALA A 366 -1.42 9.93 -14.18
N ASN A 367 -1.28 9.91 -12.85
CA ASN A 367 -2.41 9.77 -11.93
C ASN A 367 -3.30 11.04 -11.92
N ILE A 368 -2.73 12.24 -12.03
CA ILE A 368 -3.50 13.48 -12.24
C ILE A 368 -4.34 13.41 -13.53
N ARG A 369 -3.75 12.92 -14.63
CA ARG A 369 -4.49 12.73 -15.89
C ARG A 369 -5.61 11.71 -15.75
N MET A 370 -5.37 10.60 -15.03
CA MET A 370 -6.39 9.60 -14.70
C MET A 370 -7.56 10.22 -13.93
N ALA A 371 -7.26 10.94 -12.85
CA ALA A 371 -8.27 11.61 -12.02
C ALA A 371 -9.11 12.60 -12.87
N ASN A 372 -8.47 13.39 -13.71
CA ASN A 372 -9.16 14.34 -14.59
C ASN A 372 -10.03 13.65 -15.65
N ALA A 373 -9.58 12.54 -16.21
CA ALA A 373 -10.38 11.76 -17.17
C ALA A 373 -11.63 11.15 -16.49
N LEU A 374 -11.47 10.57 -15.30
CA LEU A 374 -12.58 10.05 -14.51
C LEU A 374 -13.58 11.16 -14.14
N LYS A 375 -13.08 12.34 -13.74
CA LYS A 375 -13.91 13.52 -13.46
C LYS A 375 -14.69 13.98 -14.68
N THR A 376 -14.05 14.08 -15.85
CA THR A 376 -14.68 14.49 -17.11
C THR A 376 -15.83 13.58 -17.50
N ARG A 377 -15.74 12.28 -17.16
CA ARG A 377 -16.74 11.27 -17.51
C ARG A 377 -17.72 10.96 -16.36
N ASP A 378 -17.76 11.79 -15.33
CA ASP A 378 -18.66 11.65 -14.17
C ASP A 378 -18.57 10.27 -13.51
N TYR A 379 -17.34 9.71 -13.34
CA TYR A 379 -17.15 8.50 -12.54
C TYR A 379 -17.30 8.77 -11.06
N ASP A 380 -17.71 7.76 -10.32
CA ASP A 380 -17.62 7.76 -8.86
C ASP A 380 -16.16 7.46 -8.47
N PHE A 381 -15.40 8.51 -8.20
CA PHE A 381 -13.98 8.40 -7.88
C PHE A 381 -13.57 9.31 -6.73
N HIS A 382 -12.48 8.94 -6.09
CA HIS A 382 -11.71 9.78 -5.18
C HIS A 382 -10.25 9.79 -5.59
N PHE A 383 -9.58 10.91 -5.44
CA PHE A 383 -8.13 11.01 -5.65
C PHE A 383 -7.46 11.61 -4.42
N SER A 384 -6.77 10.75 -3.66
CA SER A 384 -5.88 11.16 -2.57
C SER A 384 -4.51 11.48 -3.15
N PHE A 385 -4.14 12.76 -3.13
CA PHE A 385 -2.84 13.21 -3.63
C PHE A 385 -2.05 13.87 -2.51
N GLY A 386 -0.96 13.22 -2.09
CA GLY A 386 -0.11 13.64 -0.99
C GLY A 386 1.29 14.08 -1.41
N LYS A 387 2.24 13.98 -0.48
CA LYS A 387 3.66 14.25 -0.70
C LYS A 387 4.51 12.96 -0.78
N GLY A 388 3.88 11.78 -0.80
CA GLY A 388 4.56 10.49 -0.79
C GLY A 388 5.47 10.27 -1.99
N THR A 389 6.43 9.36 -1.82
CA THR A 389 7.28 8.82 -2.88
C THR A 389 6.68 7.53 -3.47
N HIS A 390 7.43 6.85 -4.36
CA HIS A 390 7.00 5.57 -4.93
C HIS A 390 7.09 4.42 -3.91
N ASN A 391 6.40 4.57 -2.77
CA ASN A 391 6.26 3.50 -1.79
C ASN A 391 4.81 3.41 -1.27
N GLY A 392 4.47 2.29 -0.64
CA GLY A 392 3.10 2.04 -0.18
C GLY A 392 2.70 2.75 1.11
N GLY A 393 3.55 3.59 1.71
CA GLY A 393 3.33 4.15 3.05
C GLY A 393 2.08 5.01 3.16
N GLN A 394 1.80 5.85 2.15
CA GLN A 394 0.60 6.70 2.15
C GLN A 394 -0.67 5.86 2.07
N GLY A 395 -0.78 4.96 1.08
CA GLY A 395 -1.94 4.08 0.96
C GLY A 395 -2.13 3.18 2.20
N ALA A 396 -1.03 2.68 2.79
CA ALA A 396 -1.12 1.89 4.01
C ALA A 396 -1.69 2.69 5.21
N ALA A 397 -1.31 3.96 5.36
CA ALA A 397 -1.84 4.83 6.42
C ALA A 397 -3.31 5.18 6.18
N GLU A 398 -3.70 5.43 4.93
CA GLU A 398 -5.05 5.82 4.52
C GLU A 398 -6.00 4.60 4.36
N PHE A 399 -5.50 3.37 4.33
CA PHE A 399 -6.26 2.16 3.99
C PHE A 399 -7.61 2.01 4.73
N PRO A 400 -7.75 2.29 6.04
CA PRO A 400 -9.06 2.22 6.69
C PRO A 400 -10.09 3.21 6.10
N GLU A 401 -9.66 4.41 5.72
CA GLU A 401 -10.52 5.42 5.08
C GLU A 401 -10.89 5.00 3.65
N GLU A 402 -9.91 4.51 2.89
CA GLU A 402 -10.10 3.98 1.54
C GLU A 402 -11.15 2.88 1.52
N MET A 403 -11.08 1.94 2.45
CA MET A 403 -12.02 0.83 2.57
C MET A 403 -13.44 1.31 2.90
N VAL A 404 -13.58 2.23 3.84
CA VAL A 404 -14.90 2.81 4.18
C VAL A 404 -15.51 3.54 2.99
N TRP A 405 -14.69 4.31 2.27
CA TRP A 405 -15.13 5.02 1.06
C TRP A 405 -15.51 4.05 -0.07
N LEU A 406 -14.70 3.03 -0.29
CA LEU A 406 -14.90 2.06 -1.37
C LEU A 406 -16.18 1.24 -1.18
N TRP A 407 -16.49 0.86 0.08
CA TRP A 407 -17.64 0.03 0.42
C TRP A 407 -18.84 0.84 0.94
N ARG A 408 -18.79 2.19 0.88
CA ARG A 408 -19.94 3.00 1.27
C ARG A 408 -21.17 2.59 0.47
N ASP A 409 -22.33 2.64 1.11
CA ASP A 409 -23.64 2.28 0.52
C ASP A 409 -23.76 0.83 0.03
N TYR A 410 -22.82 -0.05 0.42
CA TYR A 410 -22.92 -1.47 0.08
C TYR A 410 -24.14 -2.10 0.79
N ASP A 411 -24.96 -2.77 0.00
CA ASP A 411 -26.14 -3.48 0.48
C ASP A 411 -26.05 -4.95 0.00
N ALA A 412 -25.92 -5.88 0.94
CA ALA A 412 -25.81 -7.30 0.65
C ALA A 412 -27.07 -7.90 -0.01
N ALA A 413 -28.21 -7.20 0.01
CA ALA A 413 -29.42 -7.63 -0.69
C ALA A 413 -29.37 -7.34 -2.20
N LYS A 414 -28.41 -6.51 -2.65
CA LYS A 414 -28.24 -6.12 -4.06
C LYS A 414 -27.13 -6.91 -4.72
N THR A 415 -27.23 -7.03 -6.05
CA THR A 415 -26.18 -7.60 -6.92
C THR A 415 -25.61 -6.58 -7.90
N ALA A 416 -26.18 -5.37 -7.91
CA ALA A 416 -25.74 -4.26 -8.74
C ALA A 416 -26.14 -2.93 -8.11
N GLN A 417 -25.37 -1.89 -8.38
CA GLN A 417 -25.65 -0.50 -8.05
C GLN A 417 -25.07 0.37 -9.15
N GLU A 418 -25.80 1.39 -9.57
CA GLU A 418 -25.22 2.45 -10.38
C GLU A 418 -24.37 3.36 -9.49
N TYR A 419 -23.08 3.49 -9.82
CA TYR A 419 -22.19 4.39 -9.10
C TYR A 419 -22.33 5.81 -9.67
N VAL A 420 -22.68 6.72 -8.82
CA VAL A 420 -22.81 8.14 -9.16
C VAL A 420 -21.71 8.95 -8.47
N PRO A 421 -21.19 10.01 -9.11
CA PRO A 421 -20.16 10.85 -8.52
C PRO A 421 -20.59 11.39 -7.17
N ASP A 422 -19.65 11.45 -6.22
CA ASP A 422 -19.87 12.18 -4.98
C ASP A 422 -20.22 13.64 -5.30
N PRO A 423 -21.34 14.17 -4.79
CA PRO A 423 -21.74 15.54 -5.05
C PRO A 423 -20.69 16.58 -4.67
N THR A 424 -19.91 16.29 -3.62
CA THR A 424 -18.83 17.18 -3.17
C THR A 424 -17.67 17.22 -4.16
N GLU A 425 -17.38 16.10 -4.83
CA GLU A 425 -16.32 16.03 -5.85
C GLU A 425 -16.72 16.69 -7.18
N LYS A 426 -18.01 16.63 -7.50
CA LYS A 426 -18.53 17.20 -8.75
C LYS A 426 -18.28 18.71 -8.86
N GLY A 427 -18.40 19.43 -7.75
CA GLY A 427 -18.21 20.89 -7.68
C GLY A 427 -16.74 21.37 -7.63
N LYS A 428 -15.79 20.47 -7.40
CA LYS A 428 -14.37 20.83 -7.31
C LYS A 428 -13.77 21.09 -8.70
N PRO A 429 -12.72 21.95 -8.82
CA PRO A 429 -12.00 22.14 -10.06
C PRO A 429 -11.26 20.86 -10.49
N PHE A 430 -10.79 20.83 -11.74
CA PHE A 430 -9.87 19.81 -12.20
C PHE A 430 -8.55 19.87 -11.42
N PHE A 431 -7.92 18.72 -11.26
CA PHE A 431 -6.56 18.63 -10.71
C PHE A 431 -5.58 19.26 -11.70
N ARG A 432 -4.64 20.02 -11.16
CA ARG A 432 -3.63 20.70 -11.98
C ARG A 432 -2.33 20.87 -11.20
N VAL A 433 -1.24 20.94 -11.92
CA VAL A 433 0.06 21.33 -11.37
C VAL A 433 0.07 22.85 -11.22
N SER A 434 0.26 23.35 -10.01
CA SER A 434 0.28 24.77 -9.69
C SER A 434 1.70 25.35 -9.59
N SER A 435 2.71 24.48 -9.43
CA SER A 435 4.13 24.86 -9.38
C SER A 435 4.97 23.80 -10.07
N LEU A 436 6.14 24.20 -10.56
CA LEU A 436 7.14 23.27 -11.10
C LEU A 436 8.29 23.17 -10.12
N ASN A 437 8.62 21.94 -9.70
CA ASN A 437 9.82 21.65 -8.93
C ASN A 437 11.01 21.60 -9.91
N ARG A 438 11.54 22.77 -10.20
CA ARG A 438 12.71 22.87 -11.05
C ARG A 438 13.68 23.85 -10.40
N ASP A 439 14.91 23.38 -10.20
CA ASP A 439 15.98 24.27 -9.76
C ASP A 439 16.20 25.35 -10.82
N GLU A 440 16.16 26.61 -10.39
CA GLU A 440 16.58 27.73 -11.23
C GLU A 440 18.09 27.62 -11.40
N GLN A 441 18.55 27.61 -12.64
CA GLN A 441 19.97 27.63 -12.98
C GLN A 441 20.49 29.05 -13.01
#